data_f0f7ce19b20e9dd8c49fc3191c3f1e21
#
_entry.id   f0f7ce19b20e9dd8c49fc3191c3f1e21
#
_cell.length_a   1.000
_cell.length_b   1.000
_cell.length_c   1.000
_cell.angle_alpha   90.00
_cell.angle_beta   90.00
_cell.angle_gamma   90.00
#
_symmetry.space_group_name_H-M   'P 1'
#
loop_
_entity.id
_entity.type
_entity.pdbx_description
1 polymer ?
#
loop_
_entity_poly.entity_id
_entity_poly.type
_entity_poly.pdbx_seq_one_letter_code
_entity_poly.pdbx_strand_id
1 'polypeptide(L)'
;VEPTLYQRRPLLQKILFIKLRAFNPDGFLNRTLPYVRWLYSFRMIPIYAALIFLAAVLFLSNRVEMSSQIAAIHAGSIPLIYLVIIMVTILHELSHGYACKLYGGKVTEMGVLLQYFFVLFYTNISDAYLFPEKKKRLAVTSVGLKSQIIIWAAAVLVWRVMAVETILGQVALIIIMLSVIGIFFNLNPLLKLDAYYYLVDLWGIPNLRARAFGYWKQRLFRAISSAQPVVQYPPREI
;
A
#
# COMPACT_ATOMS: atom_id res chain seq x y z
N VAL A 1 6.07 -31.43 -8.23
CA VAL A 1 5.40 -30.50 -7.30
C VAL A 1 5.85 -30.89 -5.91
N GLU A 2 6.94 -30.30 -5.44
CA GLU A 2 7.40 -30.52 -4.06
C GLU A 2 6.55 -29.68 -3.11
N PRO A 3 6.06 -30.24 -2.00
CA PRO A 3 5.37 -29.46 -0.98
C PRO A 3 6.39 -28.53 -0.33
N THR A 4 6.18 -27.24 -0.53
CA THR A 4 6.94 -26.17 0.10
C THR A 4 7.05 -26.44 1.60
N LEU A 5 8.28 -26.59 2.07
CA LEU A 5 8.65 -26.67 3.47
C LEU A 5 7.96 -25.53 4.23
N TYR A 6 6.90 -25.89 4.93
CA TYR A 6 6.22 -25.02 5.89
C TYR A 6 7.19 -24.82 7.06
N GLN A 7 8.09 -23.86 6.92
CA GLN A 7 9.00 -23.48 7.99
C GLN A 7 8.12 -23.13 9.21
N ARG A 8 8.21 -23.96 10.25
CA ARG A 8 7.55 -23.73 11.54
C ARG A 8 8.03 -22.38 12.06
N ARG A 9 7.22 -21.36 11.85
CA ARG A 9 7.49 -20.03 12.41
C ARG A 9 7.56 -20.18 13.93
N PRO A 10 8.58 -19.63 14.60
CA PRO A 10 8.65 -19.66 16.05
C PRO A 10 7.38 -19.06 16.67
N LEU A 11 6.95 -19.56 17.81
CA LEU A 11 5.70 -19.17 18.50
C LEU A 11 5.54 -17.64 18.62
N LEU A 12 6.61 -16.92 18.92
CA LEU A 12 6.66 -15.45 18.94
C LEU A 12 6.21 -14.82 17.62
N GLN A 13 6.61 -15.36 16.48
CA GLN A 13 6.18 -14.85 15.17
C GLN A 13 4.71 -15.17 14.87
N LYS A 14 4.14 -16.22 15.46
CA LYS A 14 2.71 -16.54 15.32
C LYS A 14 1.85 -15.57 16.13
N ILE A 15 2.30 -15.17 17.33
CA ILE A 15 1.59 -14.22 18.19
C ILE A 15 1.65 -12.80 17.63
N LEU A 16 2.78 -12.45 16.99
CA LEU A 16 2.99 -11.11 16.41
C LEU A 16 2.36 -10.94 15.01
N PHE A 17 1.79 -12.01 14.45
CA PHE A 17 1.21 -12.02 13.11
C PHE A 17 -0.05 -12.89 13.07
N ILE A 18 -1.18 -12.28 13.42
CA ILE A 18 -2.47 -12.96 13.44
C ILE A 18 -3.29 -12.49 12.23
N LYS A 19 -3.55 -13.40 11.30
CA LYS A 19 -4.41 -13.16 10.16
C LYS A 19 -5.84 -13.56 10.51
N LEU A 20 -6.73 -12.59 10.52
CA LEU A 20 -8.16 -12.79 10.72
C LEU A 20 -8.86 -12.67 9.37
N ARG A 21 -9.40 -13.79 8.90
CA ARG A 21 -10.24 -13.79 7.69
C ARG A 21 -11.57 -13.13 8.03
N ALA A 22 -11.91 -12.02 7.34
CA ALA A 22 -13.13 -11.32 7.60
C ALA A 22 -14.29 -11.86 6.74
N PHE A 23 -14.17 -11.80 5.40
CA PHE A 23 -15.24 -12.21 4.49
C PHE A 23 -14.71 -12.37 3.04
N ASN A 24 -15.56 -12.96 2.18
CA ASN A 24 -15.33 -13.00 0.73
C ASN A 24 -16.01 -11.78 0.08
N PRO A 25 -15.23 -10.80 -0.42
CA PRO A 25 -15.76 -9.57 -0.97
C PRO A 25 -16.17 -9.69 -2.44
N ASP A 26 -15.94 -10.81 -3.11
CA ASP A 26 -16.04 -10.93 -4.56
C ASP A 26 -17.42 -10.53 -5.09
N GLY A 27 -18.49 -10.99 -4.44
CA GLY A 27 -19.86 -10.64 -4.80
C GLY A 27 -20.18 -9.15 -4.59
N PHE A 28 -19.70 -8.57 -3.49
CA PHE A 28 -19.84 -7.14 -3.21
C PHE A 28 -19.10 -6.30 -4.24
N LEU A 29 -17.83 -6.62 -4.51
CA LEU A 29 -17.02 -5.90 -5.50
C LEU A 29 -17.62 -5.98 -6.91
N ASN A 30 -18.14 -7.16 -7.32
CA ASN A 30 -18.83 -7.30 -8.61
C ASN A 30 -20.06 -6.40 -8.73
N ARG A 31 -20.88 -6.33 -7.67
CA ARG A 31 -22.11 -5.52 -7.66
C ARG A 31 -21.81 -4.02 -7.69
N THR A 32 -20.75 -3.59 -7.01
CA THR A 32 -20.41 -2.17 -6.86
C THR A 32 -19.43 -1.65 -7.92
N LEU A 33 -18.71 -2.54 -8.62
CA LEU A 33 -17.77 -2.16 -9.67
C LEU A 33 -18.37 -1.21 -10.75
N PRO A 34 -19.61 -1.40 -11.26
CA PRO A 34 -20.16 -0.49 -12.25
C PRO A 34 -20.22 0.98 -11.79
N TYR A 35 -20.45 1.21 -10.49
CA TYR A 35 -20.57 2.55 -9.91
C TYR A 35 -19.22 3.25 -9.71
N VAL A 36 -18.12 2.48 -9.55
CA VAL A 36 -16.79 3.03 -9.32
C VAL A 36 -15.85 2.90 -10.51
N ARG A 37 -16.24 2.16 -11.54
CA ARG A 37 -15.41 1.87 -12.72
C ARG A 37 -14.88 3.14 -13.40
N TRP A 38 -15.66 4.22 -13.41
CA TRP A 38 -15.28 5.49 -14.03
C TRP A 38 -14.05 6.13 -13.36
N LEU A 39 -13.83 5.88 -12.05
CA LEU A 39 -12.64 6.35 -11.32
C LEU A 39 -11.34 5.76 -11.88
N TYR A 40 -11.41 4.59 -12.51
CA TYR A 40 -10.26 3.91 -13.10
C TYR A 40 -10.10 4.23 -14.60
N SER A 41 -10.96 5.11 -15.15
CA SER A 41 -10.88 5.52 -16.55
C SER A 41 -9.69 6.44 -16.79
N PHE A 42 -9.06 6.30 -17.97
CA PHE A 42 -8.01 7.22 -18.39
C PHE A 42 -8.47 8.69 -18.47
N ARG A 43 -9.77 8.93 -18.64
CA ARG A 43 -10.37 10.28 -18.64
C ARG A 43 -10.25 10.99 -17.28
N MET A 44 -10.07 10.24 -16.21
CA MET A 44 -9.85 10.79 -14.87
C MET A 44 -8.40 11.23 -14.63
N ILE A 45 -7.45 10.78 -15.47
CA ILE A 45 -6.03 11.12 -15.29
C ILE A 45 -5.78 12.64 -15.23
N PRO A 46 -6.28 13.47 -16.17
CA PRO A 46 -6.05 14.91 -16.09
C PRO A 46 -6.72 15.55 -14.85
N ILE A 47 -7.88 15.04 -14.43
CA ILE A 47 -8.57 15.52 -13.22
C ILE A 47 -7.72 15.19 -11.98
N TYR A 48 -7.22 13.95 -11.87
CA TYR A 48 -6.33 13.58 -10.76
C TYR A 48 -5.02 14.37 -10.79
N ALA A 49 -4.44 14.57 -11.98
CA ALA A 49 -3.21 15.37 -12.12
C ALA A 49 -3.44 16.83 -11.65
N ALA A 50 -4.55 17.44 -12.05
CA ALA A 50 -4.90 18.79 -11.63
C ALA A 50 -5.16 18.86 -10.11
N LEU A 51 -5.89 17.89 -9.56
CA LEU A 51 -6.16 17.77 -8.13
C LEU A 51 -4.86 17.65 -7.33
N ILE A 52 -3.97 16.73 -7.72
CA ILE A 52 -2.69 16.49 -7.04
C ILE A 52 -1.78 17.71 -7.16
N PHE A 53 -1.72 18.34 -8.33
CA PHE A 53 -0.94 19.55 -8.54
C PHE A 53 -1.40 20.69 -7.64
N LEU A 54 -2.71 20.97 -7.62
CA LEU A 54 -3.29 22.01 -6.76
C LEU A 54 -3.04 21.71 -5.28
N ALA A 55 -3.26 20.46 -4.85
CA ALA A 55 -3.00 20.04 -3.49
C ALA A 55 -1.52 20.20 -3.12
N ALA A 56 -0.59 19.85 -4.02
CA ALA A 56 0.84 20.01 -3.78
C ALA A 56 1.23 21.49 -3.62
N VAL A 57 0.69 22.39 -4.45
CA VAL A 57 0.91 23.83 -4.33
C VAL A 57 0.39 24.33 -2.98
N LEU A 58 -0.84 23.98 -2.60
CA LEU A 58 -1.44 24.39 -1.32
C LEU A 58 -0.65 23.83 -0.12
N PHE A 59 -0.26 22.57 -0.18
CA PHE A 59 0.52 21.90 0.86
C PHE A 59 1.88 22.60 1.07
N LEU A 60 2.61 22.88 0.00
CA LEU A 60 3.92 23.51 0.07
C LEU A 60 3.85 24.97 0.52
N SER A 61 2.84 25.71 0.03
CA SER A 61 2.64 27.13 0.39
C SER A 61 2.20 27.33 1.83
N ASN A 62 1.47 26.37 2.42
CA ASN A 62 0.93 26.48 3.78
C ASN A 62 1.57 25.47 4.77
N ARG A 63 2.76 24.97 4.45
CA ARG A 63 3.43 23.92 5.24
C ARG A 63 3.63 24.27 6.72
N VAL A 64 3.92 25.54 7.02
CA VAL A 64 4.16 26.00 8.40
C VAL A 64 2.86 25.98 9.20
N GLU A 65 1.78 26.53 8.63
CA GLU A 65 0.46 26.51 9.25
C GLU A 65 -0.01 25.06 9.50
N MET A 66 0.09 24.23 8.48
CA MET A 66 -0.31 22.82 8.56
C MET A 66 0.50 22.05 9.61
N SER A 67 1.82 22.26 9.66
CA SER A 67 2.68 21.59 10.65
C SER A 67 2.35 22.02 12.08
N SER A 68 2.03 23.29 12.31
CA SER A 68 1.62 23.78 13.63
C SER A 68 0.28 23.20 14.06
N GLN A 69 -0.68 23.07 13.13
CA GLN A 69 -1.98 22.45 13.40
C GLN A 69 -1.87 20.95 13.67
N ILE A 70 -1.00 20.24 12.93
CA ILE A 70 -0.69 18.81 13.21
C ILE A 70 -0.08 18.66 14.60
N ALA A 71 0.87 19.51 14.97
CA ALA A 71 1.50 19.49 16.29
C ALA A 71 0.51 19.80 17.43
N ALA A 72 -0.57 20.50 17.16
CA ALA A 72 -1.64 20.81 18.12
C ALA A 72 -2.64 19.64 18.30
N ILE A 73 -2.54 18.55 17.53
CA ILE A 73 -3.38 17.36 17.72
C ILE A 73 -3.09 16.77 19.11
N HIS A 74 -4.10 16.73 19.96
CA HIS A 74 -3.98 16.29 21.34
C HIS A 74 -4.45 14.84 21.54
N ALA A 75 -4.17 14.28 22.71
CA ALA A 75 -4.52 12.88 23.04
C ALA A 75 -6.03 12.58 22.92
N GLY A 76 -6.91 13.55 23.11
CA GLY A 76 -8.35 13.40 22.89
C GLY A 76 -8.76 13.06 21.46
N SER A 77 -7.87 13.32 20.49
CA SER A 77 -8.11 12.97 19.06
C SER A 77 -7.77 11.50 18.73
N ILE A 78 -7.22 10.72 19.66
CA ILE A 78 -6.82 9.33 19.41
C ILE A 78 -7.95 8.48 18.81
N PRO A 79 -9.20 8.49 19.32
CA PRO A 79 -10.28 7.71 18.72
C PRO A 79 -10.57 8.11 17.27
N LEU A 80 -10.52 9.42 16.96
CA LEU A 80 -10.71 9.93 15.61
C LEU A 80 -9.56 9.50 14.68
N ILE A 81 -8.32 9.52 15.16
CA ILE A 81 -7.16 9.05 14.42
C ILE A 81 -7.32 7.57 14.05
N TYR A 82 -7.72 6.72 15.00
CA TYR A 82 -7.98 5.30 14.72
C TYR A 82 -9.09 5.10 13.69
N LEU A 83 -10.19 5.84 13.79
CA LEU A 83 -11.29 5.78 12.82
C LEU A 83 -10.79 6.15 11.41
N VAL A 84 -10.00 7.22 11.30
CA VAL A 84 -9.45 7.68 10.03
C VAL A 84 -8.42 6.68 9.46
N ILE A 85 -7.58 6.08 10.30
CA ILE A 85 -6.66 4.99 9.87
C ILE A 85 -7.46 3.85 9.24
N ILE A 86 -8.50 3.38 9.93
CA ILE A 86 -9.37 2.30 9.44
C ILE A 86 -9.99 2.69 8.09
N MET A 87 -10.55 3.88 7.99
CA MET A 87 -11.19 4.37 6.75
C MET A 87 -10.20 4.44 5.59
N VAL A 88 -9.04 5.07 5.78
CA VAL A 88 -8.03 5.24 4.73
C VAL A 88 -7.47 3.89 4.28
N THR A 89 -7.19 2.98 5.21
CA THR A 89 -6.69 1.64 4.88
C THR A 89 -7.73 0.78 4.17
N ILE A 90 -9.00 0.85 4.56
CA ILE A 90 -10.09 0.17 3.83
C ILE A 90 -10.19 0.69 2.40
N LEU A 91 -10.14 1.99 2.17
CA LEU A 91 -10.19 2.58 0.82
C LEU A 91 -8.99 2.15 -0.03
N HIS A 92 -7.81 2.07 0.57
CA HIS A 92 -6.59 1.56 -0.06
C HIS A 92 -6.78 0.10 -0.52
N GLU A 93 -7.22 -0.79 0.37
CA GLU A 93 -7.43 -2.21 0.09
C GLU A 93 -8.56 -2.44 -0.92
N LEU A 94 -9.66 -1.69 -0.80
CA LEU A 94 -10.74 -1.74 -1.78
C LEU A 94 -10.26 -1.33 -3.18
N SER A 95 -9.34 -0.39 -3.28
CA SER A 95 -8.76 0.01 -4.56
C SER A 95 -8.05 -1.15 -5.25
N HIS A 96 -7.26 -1.95 -4.51
CA HIS A 96 -6.65 -3.18 -5.02
C HIS A 96 -7.71 -4.19 -5.47
N GLY A 97 -8.75 -4.40 -4.66
CA GLY A 97 -9.85 -5.29 -4.99
C GLY A 97 -10.57 -4.88 -6.29
N TYR A 98 -10.95 -3.62 -6.43
CA TYR A 98 -11.60 -3.11 -7.64
C TYR A 98 -10.71 -3.18 -8.87
N ALA A 99 -9.42 -2.85 -8.75
CA ALA A 99 -8.50 -2.98 -9.87
C ALA A 99 -8.32 -4.44 -10.32
N CYS A 100 -8.25 -5.39 -9.39
CA CYS A 100 -8.22 -6.80 -9.70
C CYS A 100 -9.50 -7.23 -10.44
N LYS A 101 -10.68 -6.82 -9.95
CA LYS A 101 -11.98 -7.09 -10.60
C LYS A 101 -12.10 -6.46 -11.98
N LEU A 102 -11.60 -5.25 -12.17
CA LEU A 102 -11.63 -4.53 -13.46
C LEU A 102 -10.95 -5.31 -14.58
N TYR A 103 -9.91 -6.08 -14.24
CA TYR A 103 -9.17 -6.93 -15.17
C TYR A 103 -9.64 -8.40 -15.17
N GLY A 104 -10.76 -8.70 -14.52
CA GLY A 104 -11.39 -10.02 -14.55
C GLY A 104 -10.89 -11.01 -13.50
N GLY A 105 -10.06 -10.59 -12.56
CA GLY A 105 -9.62 -11.41 -11.44
C GLY A 105 -10.71 -11.60 -10.37
N LYS A 106 -10.51 -12.59 -9.49
CA LYS A 106 -11.34 -12.82 -8.31
C LYS A 106 -10.65 -12.33 -7.06
N VAL A 107 -11.42 -11.80 -6.13
CA VAL A 107 -10.95 -11.39 -4.81
C VAL A 107 -11.66 -12.26 -3.78
N THR A 108 -11.00 -13.34 -3.39
CA THR A 108 -11.61 -14.39 -2.56
C THR A 108 -11.62 -14.06 -1.09
N GLU A 109 -10.78 -13.12 -0.65
CA GLU A 109 -10.60 -12.84 0.76
C GLU A 109 -10.19 -11.39 0.99
N MET A 110 -10.90 -10.70 1.88
CA MET A 110 -10.48 -9.47 2.54
C MET A 110 -10.57 -9.68 4.04
N GLY A 111 -9.64 -9.11 4.78
CA GLY A 111 -9.64 -9.32 6.22
C GLY A 111 -8.73 -8.34 6.96
N VAL A 112 -8.60 -8.63 8.24
CA VAL A 112 -7.78 -7.89 9.18
C VAL A 112 -6.54 -8.71 9.51
N LEU A 113 -5.41 -8.04 9.53
CA LEU A 113 -4.14 -8.58 9.94
C LEU A 113 -3.67 -7.82 11.18
N LEU A 114 -3.49 -8.51 12.28
CA LEU A 114 -2.81 -7.95 13.44
C LEU A 114 -1.31 -8.22 13.30
N GLN A 115 -0.54 -7.18 13.12
CA GLN A 115 0.92 -7.26 12.99
C GLN A 115 1.58 -6.31 13.98
N TYR A 116 2.39 -6.85 14.92
CA TYR A 116 3.07 -6.05 15.95
C TYR A 116 2.13 -5.08 16.69
N PHE A 117 0.91 -5.54 17.05
CA PHE A 117 -0.15 -4.75 17.68
C PHE A 117 -0.82 -3.69 16.79
N PHE A 118 -0.44 -3.57 15.52
CA PHE A 118 -1.12 -2.74 14.54
C PHE A 118 -2.20 -3.53 13.82
N VAL A 119 -3.39 -2.95 13.75
CA VAL A 119 -4.49 -3.49 12.94
C VAL A 119 -4.30 -3.02 11.51
N LEU A 120 -3.98 -3.95 10.61
CA LEU A 120 -3.83 -3.70 9.19
C LEU A 120 -4.95 -4.43 8.44
N PHE A 121 -5.39 -3.85 7.35
CA PHE A 121 -6.29 -4.51 6.41
C PHE A 121 -5.47 -5.18 5.30
N TYR A 122 -6.04 -6.21 4.69
CA TYR A 122 -5.41 -6.86 3.54
C TYR A 122 -6.48 -7.34 2.56
N THR A 123 -6.11 -7.35 1.29
CA THR A 123 -6.90 -7.88 0.19
C THR A 123 -6.13 -8.97 -0.53
N ASN A 124 -6.71 -10.13 -0.69
CA ASN A 124 -6.10 -11.22 -1.45
C ASN A 124 -6.33 -10.99 -2.95
N ILE A 125 -5.33 -10.43 -3.60
CA ILE A 125 -5.29 -10.18 -5.05
C ILE A 125 -4.43 -11.20 -5.79
N SER A 126 -4.30 -12.44 -5.29
CA SER A 126 -3.43 -13.47 -5.88
C SER A 126 -3.75 -13.75 -7.35
N ASP A 127 -5.01 -13.61 -7.76
CA ASP A 127 -5.42 -13.74 -9.15
C ASP A 127 -4.74 -12.72 -10.09
N ALA A 128 -4.32 -11.58 -9.56
CA ALA A 128 -3.59 -10.59 -10.36
C ALA A 128 -2.26 -11.14 -10.90
N TYR A 129 -1.62 -12.07 -10.20
CA TYR A 129 -0.39 -12.73 -10.69
C TYR A 129 -0.63 -13.63 -11.90
N LEU A 130 -1.88 -14.07 -12.12
CA LEU A 130 -2.27 -14.88 -13.27
C LEU A 130 -2.50 -14.06 -14.54
N PHE A 131 -2.53 -12.73 -14.45
CA PHE A 131 -2.71 -11.89 -15.63
C PHE A 131 -1.47 -11.98 -16.55
N PRO A 132 -1.65 -12.37 -17.82
CA PRO A 132 -0.52 -12.50 -18.75
C PRO A 132 0.15 -11.16 -19.02
N GLU A 133 -0.65 -10.08 -19.01
CA GLU A 133 -0.16 -8.74 -19.30
C GLU A 133 0.47 -8.09 -18.07
N LYS A 134 1.78 -7.83 -18.15
CA LYS A 134 2.54 -7.12 -17.11
C LYS A 134 1.89 -5.79 -16.72
N LYS A 135 1.34 -5.04 -17.69
CA LYS A 135 0.70 -3.75 -17.43
C LYS A 135 -0.50 -3.87 -16.47
N LYS A 136 -1.29 -4.95 -16.58
CA LYS A 136 -2.43 -5.19 -15.68
C LYS A 136 -1.95 -5.52 -14.27
N ARG A 137 -0.90 -6.35 -14.11
CA ARG A 137 -0.30 -6.64 -12.80
C ARG A 137 0.20 -5.37 -12.13
N LEU A 138 1.00 -4.57 -12.86
CA LEU A 138 1.52 -3.29 -12.35
C LEU A 138 0.40 -2.29 -12.01
N ALA A 139 -0.71 -2.28 -12.77
CA ALA A 139 -1.86 -1.44 -12.47
C ALA A 139 -2.51 -1.84 -11.14
N VAL A 140 -2.73 -3.15 -10.92
CA VAL A 140 -3.32 -3.67 -9.66
C VAL A 140 -2.39 -3.39 -8.48
N THR A 141 -1.08 -3.62 -8.62
CA THR A 141 -0.11 -3.45 -7.53
C THR A 141 0.08 -1.97 -7.16
N SER A 142 -0.02 -1.05 -8.13
CA SER A 142 0.20 0.39 -7.88
C SER A 142 -1.04 1.17 -7.45
N VAL A 143 -2.24 0.57 -7.54
CA VAL A 143 -3.49 1.33 -7.36
C VAL A 143 -3.71 1.79 -5.92
N GLY A 144 -3.27 1.02 -4.93
CA GLY A 144 -3.36 1.40 -3.52
C GLY A 144 -2.61 2.71 -3.25
N LEU A 145 -1.36 2.80 -3.71
CA LEU A 145 -0.58 4.03 -3.61
C LEU A 145 -1.21 5.20 -4.37
N LYS A 146 -1.73 4.97 -5.58
CA LYS A 146 -2.43 6.00 -6.36
C LYS A 146 -3.68 6.51 -5.66
N SER A 147 -4.51 5.62 -5.12
CA SER A 147 -5.69 6.00 -4.36
C SER A 147 -5.34 6.81 -3.12
N GLN A 148 -4.28 6.44 -2.42
CA GLN A 148 -3.81 7.16 -1.23
C GLN A 148 -3.33 8.57 -1.56
N ILE A 149 -2.64 8.77 -2.70
CA ILE A 149 -2.24 10.09 -3.19
C ILE A 149 -3.48 10.94 -3.53
N ILE A 150 -4.50 10.35 -4.16
CA ILE A 150 -5.74 11.05 -4.49
C ILE A 150 -6.51 11.43 -3.22
N ILE A 151 -6.60 10.53 -2.24
CA ILE A 151 -7.24 10.80 -0.94
C ILE A 151 -6.49 11.91 -0.20
N TRP A 152 -5.16 11.89 -0.19
CA TRP A 152 -4.33 12.96 0.35
C TRP A 152 -4.63 14.31 -0.33
N ALA A 153 -4.68 14.33 -1.66
CA ALA A 153 -4.93 15.55 -2.40
C ALA A 153 -6.33 16.13 -2.11
N ALA A 154 -7.36 15.27 -2.05
CA ALA A 154 -8.70 15.68 -1.67
C ALA A 154 -8.75 16.23 -0.24
N ALA A 155 -8.04 15.58 0.70
CA ALA A 155 -7.96 16.05 2.08
C ALA A 155 -7.28 17.42 2.21
N VAL A 156 -6.23 17.71 1.43
CA VAL A 156 -5.59 19.03 1.41
C VAL A 156 -6.57 20.11 0.98
N LEU A 157 -7.42 19.87 -0.03
CA LEU A 157 -8.43 20.81 -0.46
C LEU A 157 -9.51 21.03 0.61
N VAL A 158 -9.99 19.93 1.23
CA VAL A 158 -10.96 20.02 2.32
C VAL A 158 -10.38 20.81 3.49
N TRP A 159 -9.15 20.50 3.90
CA TRP A 159 -8.45 21.22 4.97
C TRP A 159 -8.35 22.73 4.68
N ARG A 160 -8.08 23.11 3.43
CA ARG A 160 -7.93 24.53 3.06
C ARG A 160 -9.23 25.31 3.14
N VAL A 161 -10.37 24.65 2.96
CA VAL A 161 -11.70 25.28 2.93
C VAL A 161 -12.39 25.21 4.28
N MET A 162 -12.12 24.17 5.08
CA MET A 162 -12.77 23.96 6.37
C MET A 162 -11.94 24.55 7.51
N ALA A 163 -12.62 25.13 8.50
CA ALA A 163 -11.97 25.54 9.73
C ALA A 163 -11.49 24.30 10.50
N VAL A 164 -10.29 24.38 11.09
CA VAL A 164 -9.63 23.25 11.77
C VAL A 164 -10.38 22.81 13.04
N GLU A 165 -11.19 23.70 13.61
CA GLU A 165 -12.06 23.43 14.77
C GLU A 165 -13.23 22.51 14.42
N THR A 166 -13.56 22.40 13.13
CA THR A 166 -14.64 21.51 12.66
C THR A 166 -14.14 20.06 12.60
N ILE A 167 -15.07 19.12 12.78
CA ILE A 167 -14.77 17.67 12.64
C ILE A 167 -14.19 17.38 11.25
N LEU A 168 -14.72 17.99 10.19
CA LEU A 168 -14.23 17.79 8.82
C LEU A 168 -12.81 18.34 8.65
N GLY A 169 -12.49 19.51 9.22
CA GLY A 169 -11.13 20.06 9.21
C GLY A 169 -10.14 19.16 9.93
N GLN A 170 -10.51 18.66 11.11
CA GLN A 170 -9.68 17.70 11.88
C GLN A 170 -9.48 16.38 11.12
N VAL A 171 -10.55 15.81 10.57
CA VAL A 171 -10.47 14.58 9.75
C VAL A 171 -9.55 14.79 8.56
N ALA A 172 -9.69 15.91 7.84
CA ALA A 172 -8.82 16.22 6.70
C ALA A 172 -7.34 16.33 7.11
N LEU A 173 -7.05 17.02 8.21
CA LEU A 173 -5.69 17.15 8.73
C LEU A 173 -5.09 15.81 9.13
N ILE A 174 -5.87 14.95 9.78
CA ILE A 174 -5.45 13.59 10.14
C ILE A 174 -5.21 12.74 8.88
N ILE A 175 -6.08 12.83 7.86
CA ILE A 175 -5.89 12.13 6.58
C ILE A 175 -4.57 12.59 5.92
N ILE A 176 -4.28 13.88 5.89
CA ILE A 176 -3.04 14.40 5.31
C ILE A 176 -1.83 13.79 6.01
N MET A 177 -1.79 13.85 7.34
CA MET A 177 -0.70 13.29 8.14
C MET A 177 -0.52 11.78 7.89
N LEU A 178 -1.59 11.01 7.99
CA LEU A 178 -1.56 9.56 7.82
C LEU A 178 -1.21 9.14 6.39
N SER A 179 -1.69 9.90 5.39
CA SER A 179 -1.39 9.61 3.99
C SER A 179 0.08 9.84 3.67
N VAL A 180 0.70 10.93 4.17
CA VAL A 180 2.14 11.17 3.99
C VAL A 180 2.96 10.03 4.59
N ILE A 181 2.63 9.62 5.83
CA ILE A 181 3.29 8.49 6.50
C ILE A 181 3.08 7.19 5.69
N GLY A 182 1.84 6.90 5.31
CA GLY A 182 1.50 5.68 4.56
C GLY A 182 2.16 5.63 3.18
N ILE A 183 2.20 6.74 2.44
CA ILE A 183 2.90 6.85 1.15
C ILE A 183 4.40 6.57 1.34
N PHE A 184 5.01 7.16 2.37
CA PHE A 184 6.43 6.93 2.67
C PHE A 184 6.74 5.45 2.94
N PHE A 185 5.92 4.78 3.77
CA PHE A 185 6.10 3.35 4.03
C PHE A 185 5.81 2.49 2.80
N ASN A 186 4.74 2.78 2.06
CA ASN A 186 4.38 2.01 0.86
C ASN A 186 5.38 2.19 -0.29
N LEU A 187 6.06 3.34 -0.39
CA LEU A 187 7.13 3.56 -1.36
C LEU A 187 8.45 2.90 -0.99
N ASN A 188 8.61 2.43 0.25
CA ASN A 188 9.84 1.79 0.69
C ASN A 188 9.97 0.37 0.11
N PRO A 189 10.90 0.11 -0.82
CA PRO A 189 11.05 -1.20 -1.46
C PRO A 189 11.66 -2.28 -0.53
N LEU A 190 12.17 -1.88 0.62
CA LEU A 190 12.72 -2.81 1.62
C LEU A 190 11.61 -3.48 2.43
N LEU A 191 10.44 -2.85 2.52
CA LEU A 191 9.25 -3.42 3.13
C LEU A 191 8.47 -4.23 2.08
N LYS A 192 7.89 -5.37 2.47
CA LYS A 192 7.03 -6.16 1.56
C LYS A 192 5.63 -5.54 1.48
N LEU A 193 5.57 -4.31 0.97
CA LEU A 193 4.39 -3.52 0.70
C LEU A 193 4.26 -3.27 -0.81
N ASP A 194 3.39 -2.41 -1.24
CA ASP A 194 3.03 -2.20 -2.65
C ASP A 194 4.24 -1.95 -3.56
N ALA A 195 5.16 -1.04 -3.17
CA ALA A 195 6.33 -0.75 -3.99
C ALA A 195 7.25 -1.96 -4.16
N TYR A 196 7.38 -2.81 -3.15
CA TYR A 196 8.16 -4.05 -3.28
C TYR A 196 7.55 -4.97 -4.33
N TYR A 197 6.24 -5.25 -4.25
CA TYR A 197 5.55 -6.11 -5.21
C TYR A 197 5.51 -5.48 -6.61
N TYR A 198 5.34 -4.16 -6.70
CA TYR A 198 5.46 -3.43 -7.96
C TYR A 198 6.83 -3.64 -8.62
N LEU A 199 7.92 -3.55 -7.86
CA LEU A 199 9.27 -3.79 -8.38
C LEU A 199 9.52 -5.24 -8.76
N VAL A 200 8.98 -6.20 -7.97
CA VAL A 200 9.02 -7.63 -8.32
C VAL A 200 8.36 -7.88 -9.67
N ASP A 201 7.18 -7.31 -9.91
CA ASP A 201 6.47 -7.42 -11.18
C ASP A 201 7.17 -6.65 -12.31
N LEU A 202 7.73 -5.47 -12.00
CA LEU A 202 8.41 -4.62 -12.97
C LEU A 202 9.67 -5.28 -13.52
N TRP A 203 10.46 -5.91 -12.67
CA TRP A 203 11.72 -6.56 -13.08
C TRP A 203 11.56 -8.06 -13.35
N GLY A 204 10.44 -8.66 -12.97
CA GLY A 204 10.21 -10.10 -13.12
C GLY A 204 11.14 -10.94 -12.25
N ILE A 205 11.62 -10.39 -11.11
CA ILE A 205 12.56 -11.07 -10.23
C ILE A 205 11.82 -11.52 -8.97
N PRO A 206 11.46 -12.81 -8.85
CA PRO A 206 10.85 -13.32 -7.64
C PRO A 206 11.82 -13.25 -6.46
N ASN A 207 11.26 -13.04 -5.25
CA ASN A 207 12.05 -12.91 -4.02
C ASN A 207 13.16 -11.85 -4.07
N LEU A 208 12.92 -10.73 -4.77
CA LEU A 208 13.86 -9.64 -5.00
C LEU A 208 14.65 -9.25 -3.75
N ARG A 209 13.96 -9.07 -2.59
CA ARG A 209 14.60 -8.69 -1.33
C ARG A 209 15.63 -9.73 -0.86
N ALA A 210 15.26 -11.02 -0.87
CA ALA A 210 16.18 -12.07 -0.42
C ALA A 210 17.40 -12.16 -1.33
N ARG A 211 17.21 -12.00 -2.64
CA ARG A 211 18.32 -11.99 -3.64
C ARG A 211 19.22 -10.78 -3.44
N ALA A 212 18.65 -9.58 -3.25
CA ALA A 212 19.41 -8.36 -3.02
C ALA A 212 20.25 -8.46 -1.74
N PHE A 213 19.65 -8.87 -0.62
CA PHE A 213 20.39 -9.06 0.64
C PHE A 213 21.44 -10.17 0.53
N GLY A 214 21.16 -11.28 -0.18
CA GLY A 214 22.12 -12.32 -0.47
C GLY A 214 23.34 -11.81 -1.23
N TYR A 215 23.11 -11.00 -2.27
CA TYR A 215 24.16 -10.36 -3.06
C TYR A 215 25.04 -9.42 -2.20
N TRP A 216 24.41 -8.55 -1.41
CA TRP A 216 25.13 -7.64 -0.52
C TRP A 216 25.92 -8.37 0.54
N LYS A 217 25.34 -9.41 1.16
CA LYS A 217 26.04 -10.25 2.14
C LYS A 217 27.29 -10.90 1.52
N GLN A 218 27.17 -11.45 0.31
CA GLN A 218 28.31 -12.04 -0.38
C GLN A 218 29.39 -11.00 -0.71
N ARG A 219 28.99 -9.82 -1.18
CA ARG A 219 29.94 -8.75 -1.51
C ARG A 219 30.67 -8.25 -0.28
N LEU A 220 29.95 -8.10 0.84
CA LEU A 220 30.53 -7.71 2.12
C LEU A 220 31.50 -8.79 2.65
N PHE A 221 31.08 -10.07 2.57
CA PHE A 221 31.94 -11.19 2.96
C PHE A 221 33.22 -11.27 2.11
N ARG A 222 33.14 -11.04 0.80
CA ARG A 222 34.31 -10.99 -0.08
C ARG A 222 35.25 -9.82 0.24
N ALA A 223 34.69 -8.70 0.70
CA ALA A 223 35.51 -7.55 1.09
C ALA A 223 36.23 -7.77 2.43
N ILE A 224 35.70 -8.62 3.31
CA ILE A 224 36.24 -8.87 4.64
C ILE A 224 37.05 -10.18 4.71
N SER A 225 36.72 -11.17 3.88
CA SER A 225 37.35 -12.49 3.86
C SER A 225 37.88 -12.78 2.47
N SER A 226 39.16 -13.17 2.37
CA SER A 226 39.79 -13.63 1.11
C SER A 226 39.26 -14.98 0.60
N ALA A 227 38.35 -15.63 1.31
CA ALA A 227 37.74 -16.89 0.96
C ALA A 227 36.56 -16.68 0.01
N GLN A 228 36.53 -17.41 -1.11
CA GLN A 228 35.43 -17.38 -2.07
C GLN A 228 34.27 -18.30 -1.64
N PRO A 229 33.10 -17.79 -1.23
CA PRO A 229 31.91 -18.62 -1.18
C PRO A 229 31.32 -18.73 -2.59
N VAL A 230 31.28 -19.93 -3.11
CA VAL A 230 30.59 -20.24 -4.37
C VAL A 230 29.11 -20.35 -4.08
N VAL A 231 28.36 -19.32 -4.41
CA VAL A 231 26.89 -19.42 -4.52
C VAL A 231 26.55 -19.16 -6.00
N GLN A 232 26.32 -20.24 -6.73
CA GLN A 232 25.77 -20.18 -8.07
C GLN A 232 24.29 -19.82 -7.98
N TYR A 233 23.92 -18.67 -8.53
CA TYR A 233 22.52 -18.39 -8.85
C TYR A 233 22.19 -19.07 -10.19
N PRO A 234 21.06 -19.76 -10.31
CA PRO A 234 20.66 -20.31 -11.60
C PRO A 234 20.55 -19.18 -12.63
N PRO A 235 20.95 -19.45 -13.90
CA PRO A 235 20.83 -18.47 -14.97
C PRO A 235 19.36 -18.05 -15.15
N ARG A 236 19.14 -16.84 -15.66
CA ARG A 236 17.81 -16.38 -16.07
C ARG A 236 17.29 -17.34 -17.13
N GLU A 237 16.23 -18.08 -16.84
CA GLU A 237 15.36 -18.59 -17.87
C GLU A 237 14.57 -17.37 -18.40
N ILE A 238 14.86 -17.03 -19.65
CA ILE A 238 14.24 -15.95 -20.44
C ILE A 238 12.85 -16.44 -20.87
#